data_bd3c7d7370beafbe003eec022c3b9d9a
#
_entry.id   bd3c7d7370beafbe003eec022c3b9d9a
#
_cell.length_a   1.000
_cell.length_b   1.000
_cell.length_c   1.000
_cell.angle_alpha   90.00
_cell.angle_beta   90.00
_cell.angle_gamma   90.00
#
_symmetry.space_group_name_H-M   'P 1'
#
loop_
_entity.id
_entity.type
_entity.pdbx_description
1 polymer ?
#
loop_
_entity_poly.entity_id
_entity_poly.type
_entity_poly.pdbx_seq_one_letter_code
_entity_poly.pdbx_strand_id
1 'polypeptide(L)'
;MLNSKKKPSETMRAENPVDEHKQAALHFMKLVETGQIEQAYQRYAAVNGKHHNPYFRAGFPALQKGMQANHDQFPDMRLTVKNVIGEGDLVAVHSQVVQSPGEQGMAAVHIFRFEGDKFVEFWDCGEPVPTDSQNEDGMF
;
A
#
# COMPACT_ATOMS: atom_id res chain seq x y z
N MET A 1 12.19 14.32 -35.57
CA MET A 1 12.25 13.72 -35.33
C MET A 1 12.61 13.29 -34.39
N LEU A 2 13.02 13.26 -33.98
CA LEU A 2 13.51 12.85 -33.11
C LEU A 2 12.83 12.75 -31.94
N ASN A 3 12.23 13.56 -31.50
CA ASN A 3 11.54 13.45 -30.45
C ASN A 3 10.80 12.30 -30.31
N SER A 4 10.47 11.71 -31.26
CA SER A 4 9.81 10.52 -31.28
C SER A 4 10.54 9.49 -30.55
N LYS A 5 11.81 9.77 -30.34
CA LYS A 5 12.55 8.82 -29.66
C LYS A 5 12.25 8.79 -28.21
N LYS A 6 11.62 9.79 -27.65
CA LYS A 6 11.29 9.80 -26.29
C LYS A 6 10.29 8.73 -26.01
N LYS A 7 10.47 7.95 -24.97
CA LYS A 7 9.57 6.88 -24.62
C LYS A 7 8.26 7.44 -24.11
N PRO A 8 7.13 6.94 -24.60
CA PRO A 8 5.85 7.44 -24.12
C PRO A 8 5.69 7.30 -22.61
N SER A 9 6.25 6.25 -22.00
CA SER A 9 6.11 6.06 -20.58
C SER A 9 6.81 7.15 -19.81
N GLU A 10 7.95 7.65 -20.27
CA GLU A 10 8.64 8.73 -19.59
C GLU A 10 7.86 10.01 -19.70
N THR A 11 7.29 10.27 -20.87
CA THR A 11 6.47 11.46 -21.06
C THR A 11 5.24 11.38 -20.16
N MET A 12 4.62 10.22 -20.08
CA MET A 12 3.42 10.08 -19.26
C MET A 12 3.73 10.27 -17.80
N ARG A 13 4.88 9.77 -17.32
CA ARG A 13 5.22 9.96 -15.92
C ARG A 13 5.40 11.44 -15.60
N ALA A 14 6.00 12.21 -16.52
CA ALA A 14 6.17 13.62 -16.31
C ALA A 14 4.84 14.35 -16.26
N GLU A 15 3.86 13.88 -17.02
CA GLU A 15 2.56 14.53 -17.10
C GLU A 15 1.54 13.97 -16.12
N ASN A 16 1.81 12.77 -15.55
CA ASN A 16 0.84 12.08 -14.71
C ASN A 16 1.48 11.62 -13.41
N PRO A 17 1.71 12.55 -12.48
CA PRO A 17 2.30 12.17 -11.19
C PRO A 17 1.42 11.17 -10.42
N VAL A 18 0.12 11.14 -10.69
CA VAL A 18 -0.76 10.16 -10.07
C VAL A 18 -0.32 8.75 -10.42
N ASP A 19 0.09 8.50 -11.66
CA ASP A 19 0.53 7.18 -12.06
C ASP A 19 1.82 6.78 -11.34
N GLU A 20 2.73 7.72 -11.14
CA GLU A 20 3.94 7.45 -10.38
C GLU A 20 3.63 7.17 -8.93
N HIS A 21 2.67 7.88 -8.35
CA HIS A 21 2.27 7.65 -6.97
C HIS A 21 1.60 6.28 -6.82
N LYS A 22 0.80 5.85 -7.81
CA LYS A 22 0.23 4.51 -7.79
C LYS A 22 1.32 3.45 -7.78
N GLN A 23 2.34 3.62 -8.63
CA GLN A 23 3.44 2.67 -8.70
C GLN A 23 4.22 2.66 -7.39
N ALA A 24 4.44 3.81 -6.79
CA ALA A 24 5.14 3.90 -5.51
C ALA A 24 4.37 3.18 -4.41
N ALA A 25 3.06 3.40 -4.34
CA ALA A 25 2.22 2.76 -3.34
C ALA A 25 2.23 1.24 -3.51
N LEU A 26 2.10 0.77 -4.75
CA LEU A 26 2.10 -0.66 -5.02
C LEU A 26 3.45 -1.29 -4.69
N HIS A 27 4.54 -0.61 -5.00
CA HIS A 27 5.87 -1.13 -4.70
C HIS A 27 6.13 -1.14 -3.20
N PHE A 28 5.69 -0.09 -2.50
CA PHE A 28 5.78 -0.06 -1.05
C PHE A 28 5.08 -1.31 -0.46
N MET A 29 3.87 -1.57 -0.92
CA MET A 29 3.11 -2.70 -0.39
C MET A 29 3.76 -4.03 -0.73
N LYS A 30 4.38 -4.14 -1.90
CA LYS A 30 5.08 -5.36 -2.28
C LYS A 30 6.31 -5.59 -1.39
N LEU A 31 7.02 -4.53 -1.09
CA LEU A 31 8.19 -4.63 -0.20
C LEU A 31 7.75 -5.06 1.21
N VAL A 32 6.62 -4.52 1.69
CA VAL A 32 6.08 -4.93 2.98
C VAL A 32 5.70 -6.40 2.96
N GLU A 33 5.02 -6.82 1.90
CA GLU A 33 4.60 -8.22 1.77
C GLU A 33 5.79 -9.17 1.83
N THR A 34 6.89 -8.81 1.21
CA THR A 34 8.07 -9.68 1.14
C THR A 34 9.05 -9.48 2.30
N GLY A 35 8.67 -8.68 3.29
CA GLY A 35 9.48 -8.53 4.51
C GLY A 35 10.57 -7.49 4.42
N GLN A 36 10.60 -6.70 3.35
CA GLN A 36 11.60 -5.65 3.16
C GLN A 36 11.07 -4.34 3.70
N ILE A 37 10.70 -4.33 4.97
CA ILE A 37 9.94 -3.23 5.57
C ILE A 37 10.82 -1.99 5.73
N GLU A 38 12.06 -2.16 6.16
CA GLU A 38 12.95 -1.02 6.32
C GLU A 38 13.18 -0.33 4.99
N GLN A 39 13.42 -1.11 3.92
CA GLN A 39 13.62 -0.55 2.60
C GLN A 39 12.38 0.18 2.10
N ALA A 40 11.21 -0.39 2.38
CA ALA A 40 9.95 0.21 1.96
C ALA A 40 9.80 1.62 2.55
N TYR A 41 10.04 1.74 3.85
CA TYR A 41 9.91 3.03 4.52
C TYR A 41 10.99 4.01 4.08
N GLN A 42 12.24 3.56 3.96
CA GLN A 42 13.32 4.44 3.55
C GLN A 42 13.05 5.03 2.17
N ARG A 43 12.50 4.21 1.30
CA ARG A 43 12.33 4.65 -0.09
C ARG A 43 11.10 5.53 -0.28
N TYR A 44 10.01 5.22 0.41
CA TYR A 44 8.71 5.82 0.07
C TYR A 44 8.06 6.65 1.16
N ALA A 45 8.46 6.51 2.42
CA ALA A 45 7.80 7.20 3.51
C ALA A 45 8.59 8.42 3.94
N ALA A 46 7.92 9.54 4.16
CA ALA A 46 8.56 10.74 4.66
C ALA A 46 8.96 10.54 6.12
N VAL A 47 10.03 11.20 6.54
CA VAL A 47 10.56 11.04 7.90
C VAL A 47 9.54 11.45 8.94
N ASN A 48 8.86 12.57 8.72
CA ASN A 48 7.92 13.12 9.69
C ASN A 48 6.47 12.86 9.33
N GLY A 49 6.21 11.77 8.62
CA GLY A 49 4.85 11.45 8.22
C GLY A 49 3.99 10.98 9.37
N LYS A 50 2.69 10.90 9.12
CA LYS A 50 1.73 10.46 10.11
C LYS A 50 0.86 9.35 9.57
N HIS A 51 0.40 8.47 10.45
CA HIS A 51 -0.51 7.41 10.08
C HIS A 51 -1.73 7.42 10.99
N HIS A 52 -2.78 6.74 10.56
CA HIS A 52 -4.05 6.72 11.27
C HIS A 52 -4.46 5.29 11.65
N ASN A 53 -3.49 4.39 11.86
CA ASN A 53 -3.77 3.06 12.36
C ASN A 53 -3.95 3.14 13.87
N PRO A 54 -5.14 2.79 14.41
CA PRO A 54 -5.42 3.02 15.84
C PRO A 54 -4.67 2.10 16.79
N TYR A 55 -4.00 1.09 16.28
CA TYR A 55 -3.35 0.10 17.13
C TYR A 55 -1.88 0.43 17.42
N PHE A 56 -1.35 1.51 16.84
CA PHE A 56 0.06 1.88 17.02
C PHE A 56 0.16 3.35 17.38
N ARG A 57 1.25 3.70 18.06
CA ARG A 57 1.53 5.09 18.41
C ARG A 57 1.71 5.92 17.14
N ALA A 58 1.56 7.23 17.29
CA ALA A 58 1.72 8.17 16.18
C ALA A 58 3.12 8.07 15.59
N GLY A 59 3.20 8.35 14.29
CA GLY A 59 4.47 8.41 13.58
C GLY A 59 4.79 7.12 12.85
N PHE A 60 5.50 7.25 11.74
CA PHE A 60 5.86 6.08 10.92
C PHE A 60 6.81 5.10 11.64
N PRO A 61 7.71 5.53 12.53
CA PRO A 61 8.55 4.55 13.20
C PRO A 61 7.76 3.50 13.98
N ALA A 62 6.68 3.90 14.65
CA ALA A 62 5.86 2.94 15.38
C ALA A 62 5.14 2.00 14.44
N LEU A 63 4.61 2.52 13.34
CA LEU A 63 3.91 1.69 12.35
C LEU A 63 4.88 0.73 11.66
N GLN A 64 6.06 1.20 11.31
CA GLN A 64 7.09 0.37 10.70
C GLN A 64 7.44 -0.80 11.60
N LYS A 65 7.61 -0.53 12.89
CA LYS A 65 7.94 -1.57 13.86
C LYS A 65 6.80 -2.59 13.95
N GLY A 66 5.56 -2.11 13.91
CA GLY A 66 4.40 -2.99 13.92
C GLY A 66 4.32 -3.86 12.69
N MET A 67 4.61 -3.31 11.52
CA MET A 67 4.62 -4.09 10.29
C MET A 67 5.72 -5.15 10.31
N GLN A 68 6.89 -4.81 10.85
CA GLN A 68 7.97 -5.77 10.96
C GLN A 68 7.58 -6.92 11.89
N ALA A 69 6.98 -6.61 13.02
CA ALA A 69 6.54 -7.64 13.96
C ALA A 69 5.48 -8.54 13.32
N ASN A 70 4.58 -7.95 12.54
CA ASN A 70 3.56 -8.73 11.84
C ASN A 70 4.18 -9.67 10.82
N HIS A 71 5.17 -9.20 10.08
CA HIS A 71 5.85 -10.04 9.10
C HIS A 71 6.62 -11.16 9.79
N ASP A 72 7.26 -10.86 10.92
CA ASP A 72 8.01 -11.87 11.65
C ASP A 72 7.09 -12.98 12.16
N GLN A 73 5.87 -12.61 12.56
CA GLN A 73 4.89 -13.57 13.04
C GLN A 73 4.22 -14.33 11.90
N PHE A 74 3.98 -13.67 10.77
CA PHE A 74 3.28 -14.26 9.63
C PHE A 74 4.13 -14.10 8.36
N PRO A 75 5.25 -14.84 8.26
CA PRO A 75 6.16 -14.65 7.13
C PRO A 75 5.58 -15.08 5.78
N ASP A 76 4.50 -15.87 5.80
CA ASP A 76 3.85 -16.33 4.57
C ASP A 76 2.66 -15.46 4.20
N MET A 77 2.53 -14.30 4.80
CA MET A 77 1.47 -13.36 4.49
C MET A 77 1.44 -13.04 3.00
N ARG A 78 0.23 -12.95 2.47
CA ARG A 78 0.02 -12.59 1.06
C ARG A 78 -0.90 -11.38 0.97
N LEU A 79 -0.59 -10.52 0.04
CA LEU A 79 -1.35 -9.31 -0.20
C LEU A 79 -1.71 -9.29 -1.68
N THR A 80 -2.98 -9.37 -1.99
CA THR A 80 -3.46 -9.38 -3.36
C THR A 80 -4.20 -8.08 -3.63
N VAL A 81 -3.66 -7.25 -4.52
CA VAL A 81 -4.28 -5.98 -4.86
C VAL A 81 -5.47 -6.23 -5.77
N LYS A 82 -6.62 -5.68 -5.40
CA LYS A 82 -7.85 -5.80 -6.18
C LYS A 82 -8.12 -4.53 -6.98
N ASN A 83 -7.88 -3.37 -6.40
CA ASN A 83 -8.08 -2.10 -7.07
C ASN A 83 -7.05 -1.09 -6.61
N VAL A 84 -6.61 -0.23 -7.51
CA VAL A 84 -5.78 0.92 -7.15
C VAL A 84 -6.38 2.14 -7.82
N ILE A 85 -6.61 3.18 -7.04
CA ILE A 85 -7.30 4.37 -7.47
C ILE A 85 -6.49 5.58 -7.02
N GLY A 86 -6.30 6.54 -7.90
CA GLY A 86 -5.54 7.73 -7.56
C GLY A 86 -6.22 9.00 -8.03
N GLU A 87 -6.13 10.05 -7.23
CA GLU A 87 -6.64 11.35 -7.58
C GLU A 87 -5.84 12.40 -6.83
N GLY A 88 -5.30 13.39 -7.54
CA GLY A 88 -4.47 14.41 -6.92
C GLY A 88 -3.24 13.77 -6.28
N ASP A 89 -3.06 14.03 -5.00
CA ASP A 89 -1.92 13.49 -4.25
C ASP A 89 -2.30 12.23 -3.47
N LEU A 90 -3.48 11.66 -3.70
CA LEU A 90 -3.97 10.50 -2.95
C LEU A 90 -3.99 9.24 -3.81
N VAL A 91 -3.60 8.13 -3.21
CA VAL A 91 -3.73 6.81 -3.83
C VAL A 91 -4.40 5.89 -2.82
N ALA A 92 -5.45 5.19 -3.25
CA ALA A 92 -6.11 4.19 -2.44
C ALA A 92 -5.86 2.82 -3.05
N VAL A 93 -5.45 1.85 -2.24
CA VAL A 93 -5.20 0.49 -2.66
C VAL A 93 -6.12 -0.44 -1.89
N HIS A 94 -7.00 -1.13 -2.62
CA HIS A 94 -7.94 -2.10 -2.06
C HIS A 94 -7.34 -3.48 -2.26
N SER A 95 -7.23 -4.26 -1.20
CA SER A 95 -6.49 -5.52 -1.22
C SER A 95 -7.16 -6.58 -0.37
N GLN A 96 -6.83 -7.82 -0.66
CA GLN A 96 -7.08 -8.93 0.27
C GLN A 96 -5.76 -9.24 0.96
N VAL A 97 -5.77 -9.28 2.28
CA VAL A 97 -4.59 -9.59 3.07
C VAL A 97 -4.84 -10.92 3.78
N VAL A 98 -3.99 -11.91 3.54
CA VAL A 98 -4.10 -13.23 4.14
C VAL A 98 -2.82 -13.49 4.93
N GLN A 99 -2.94 -13.64 6.24
CA GLN A 99 -1.76 -13.81 7.09
C GLN A 99 -1.21 -15.22 7.03
N SER A 100 -2.10 -16.21 6.89
CA SER A 100 -1.68 -17.62 6.83
C SER A 100 -2.41 -18.32 5.70
N PRO A 101 -1.74 -19.24 5.00
CA PRO A 101 -2.39 -19.97 3.92
C PRO A 101 -3.67 -20.65 4.37
N GLY A 102 -4.69 -20.61 3.54
CA GLY A 102 -5.97 -21.23 3.82
C GLY A 102 -6.98 -20.36 4.52
N GLU A 103 -6.57 -19.19 4.99
CA GLU A 103 -7.50 -18.23 5.59
C GLU A 103 -8.12 -17.36 4.51
N GLN A 104 -9.29 -16.82 4.79
CA GLN A 104 -9.91 -15.87 3.89
C GLN A 104 -9.36 -14.45 4.10
N GLY A 105 -8.84 -14.18 5.27
CA GLY A 105 -8.14 -12.96 5.56
C GLY A 105 -9.02 -11.75 5.81
N MET A 106 -8.59 -10.64 5.26
CA MET A 106 -9.18 -9.34 5.56
C MET A 106 -9.28 -8.52 4.28
N ALA A 107 -10.37 -7.79 4.14
CA ALA A 107 -10.49 -6.77 3.11
C ALA A 107 -9.87 -5.51 3.68
N ALA A 108 -8.89 -4.95 3.00
CA ALA A 108 -8.14 -3.81 3.50
C ALA A 108 -8.10 -2.70 2.46
N VAL A 109 -8.13 -1.47 2.94
CA VAL A 109 -7.92 -0.29 2.10
C VAL A 109 -6.81 0.53 2.76
N HIS A 110 -5.77 0.77 1.98
CA HIS A 110 -4.65 1.60 2.40
C HIS A 110 -4.68 2.87 1.55
N ILE A 111 -4.64 4.02 2.19
CA ILE A 111 -4.65 5.29 1.48
C ILE A 111 -3.35 6.01 1.78
N PHE A 112 -2.71 6.51 0.73
CA PHE A 112 -1.43 7.20 0.80
C PHE A 112 -1.63 8.61 0.30
N ARG A 113 -1.12 9.62 1.04
CA ARG A 113 -1.07 10.99 0.53
C ARG A 113 0.40 11.35 0.31
N PHE A 114 0.71 11.75 -0.91
CA PHE A 114 2.08 12.00 -1.33
C PHE A 114 2.43 13.49 -1.35
N GLU A 115 3.70 13.79 -1.06
CA GLU A 115 4.30 15.07 -1.37
C GLU A 115 5.60 14.74 -2.08
N GLY A 116 5.67 15.05 -3.37
CA GLY A 116 6.78 14.60 -4.19
C GLY A 116 6.75 13.09 -4.33
N ASP A 117 7.88 12.45 -4.06
CA ASP A 117 7.99 11.01 -4.23
C ASP A 117 7.83 10.24 -2.92
N LYS A 118 7.42 10.91 -1.84
CA LYS A 118 7.25 10.27 -0.55
C LYS A 118 5.82 10.44 -0.06
N PHE A 119 5.26 9.41 0.58
CA PHE A 119 3.97 9.61 1.21
C PHE A 119 4.18 10.19 2.61
N VAL A 120 3.36 11.17 2.95
CA VAL A 120 3.44 11.93 4.20
C VAL A 120 2.31 11.58 5.15
N GLU A 121 1.29 10.90 4.65
CA GLU A 121 0.15 10.51 5.47
C GLU A 121 -0.40 9.19 4.97
N PHE A 122 -0.84 8.35 5.88
CA PHE A 122 -1.22 6.98 5.56
C PHE A 122 -2.41 6.58 6.42
N TRP A 123 -3.42 6.00 5.78
CA TRP A 123 -4.60 5.45 6.45
C TRP A 123 -4.66 3.96 6.19
N ASP A 124 -5.14 3.22 7.17
CA ASP A 124 -5.11 1.77 7.14
C ASP A 124 -6.43 1.29 7.72
N CYS A 125 -7.32 0.82 6.88
CA CYS A 125 -8.64 0.36 7.28
C CYS A 125 -8.84 -1.07 6.82
N GLY A 126 -9.47 -1.88 7.65
CA GLY A 126 -9.71 -3.26 7.25
C GLY A 126 -10.86 -3.89 7.99
N GLU A 127 -11.35 -4.97 7.39
CA GLU A 127 -12.46 -5.73 7.96
C GLU A 127 -12.21 -7.20 7.68
N PRO A 128 -12.31 -8.09 8.69
CA PRO A 128 -12.15 -9.52 8.44
C PRO A 128 -13.23 -10.03 7.49
N VAL A 129 -12.86 -11.00 6.66
CA VAL A 129 -13.83 -11.66 5.78
C VAL A 129 -14.64 -12.64 6.64
N PRO A 130 -15.96 -12.49 6.72
CA PRO A 130 -16.77 -13.38 7.55
C PRO A 130 -16.87 -14.76 6.91
N THR A 131 -17.01 -15.80 7.76
CA THR A 131 -17.15 -17.15 7.27
C THR A 131 -18.59 -17.45 6.85
N ASP A 132 -19.53 -16.61 7.28
CA ASP A 132 -20.95 -16.84 7.04
C ASP A 132 -21.56 -15.69 6.25
N SER A 133 -20.84 -15.20 5.26
CA SER A 133 -21.34 -14.10 4.43
C SER A 133 -22.61 -14.50 3.70
N GLN A 134 -23.59 -13.61 3.69
CA GLN A 134 -24.83 -13.84 2.98
C GLN A 134 -24.76 -13.33 1.53
N ASN A 135 -23.69 -12.66 1.17
CA ASN A 135 -23.53 -12.11 -0.16
C ASN A 135 -22.63 -13.04 -0.97
N GLU A 136 -23.22 -13.67 -1.98
CA GLU A 136 -22.49 -14.62 -2.82
C GLU A 136 -21.43 -13.95 -3.69
N ASP A 137 -21.51 -12.64 -3.87
CA ASP A 137 -20.49 -11.93 -4.66
C ASP A 137 -19.18 -11.74 -3.89
N GLY A 138 -19.20 -11.96 -2.58
CA GLY A 138 -18.01 -11.86 -1.74
C GLY A 138 -17.65 -10.43 -1.42
N MET A 139 -16.45 -10.24 -0.87
CA MET A 139 -15.99 -8.92 -0.44
C MET A 139 -15.02 -8.28 -1.42
N PHE A 140 -14.73 -8.94 -2.53
CA PHE A 140 -13.71 -8.42 -3.46
C PHE A 140 -14.17 -8.35 -4.89
#